data_088c5b7eb042aafcc8afa7ee9b8b35f2
#
_entry.id   088c5b7eb042aafcc8afa7ee9b8b35f2
#
_cell.length_a   1.000
_cell.length_b   1.000
_cell.length_c   1.000
_cell.angle_alpha   90.00
_cell.angle_beta   90.00
_cell.angle_gamma   90.00
#
_symmetry.space_group_name_H-M   'P 1'
#
loop_
_entity.id
_entity.type
_entity.pdbx_description
1 polymer ?
#
loop_
_entity_poly.entity_id
_entity_poly.type
_entity_poly.pdbx_seq_one_letter_code
_entity_poly.pdbx_strand_id
1 'polypeptide(L)'
;TTEFRKLNEAVARYAAHSEEMFEQQKQFIGNASHEIQTPIAVCLNRLEMLMEDETLSEHQMGEIVKTYQTLEYVSKLNKSLLLLSKIDNSQFADVKEINLNEVLHRYVNDYQDVYDYRNISLYIEEEDTFRWMMNETLAVMLMTNLLKNAFVHNVDQGTIRIEISSSVVRFGNTGTEV
;
A
#
# COMPACT_ATOMS: atom_id res chain seq x y z
N THR A 1 -3.60 -36.57 35.60
CA THR A 1 -3.25 -36.10 36.93
C THR A 1 -3.69 -34.65 37.09
N THR A 2 -4.05 -34.24 38.31
CA THR A 2 -4.61 -32.92 38.64
C THR A 2 -3.67 -31.75 38.26
N GLU A 3 -2.36 -31.95 38.33
CA GLU A 3 -1.34 -30.96 37.99
C GLU A 3 -1.28 -30.70 36.48
N PHE A 4 -1.36 -31.74 35.65
CA PHE A 4 -1.39 -31.59 34.19
C PHE A 4 -2.64 -30.84 33.72
N ARG A 5 -3.80 -31.04 34.37
CA ARG A 5 -4.99 -30.28 34.08
C ARG A 5 -4.84 -28.80 34.45
N LYS A 6 -4.26 -28.48 35.61
CA LYS A 6 -3.99 -27.09 36.04
C LYS A 6 -3.02 -26.40 35.08
N LEU A 7 -1.99 -27.11 34.60
CA LEU A 7 -1.06 -26.57 33.60
C LEU A 7 -1.78 -26.26 32.29
N ASN A 8 -2.59 -27.18 31.76
CA ASN A 8 -3.36 -26.96 30.54
C ASN A 8 -4.35 -25.79 30.67
N GLU A 9 -5.03 -25.68 31.80
CA GLU A 9 -5.93 -24.56 32.10
C GLU A 9 -5.17 -23.22 32.19
N ALA A 10 -3.95 -23.20 32.73
CA ALA A 10 -3.10 -22.01 32.77
C ALA A 10 -2.62 -21.60 31.37
N VAL A 11 -2.17 -22.56 30.57
CA VAL A 11 -1.75 -22.33 29.19
C VAL A 11 -2.92 -21.82 28.34
N ALA A 12 -4.10 -22.43 28.46
CA ALA A 12 -5.30 -21.99 27.74
C ALA A 12 -5.71 -20.55 28.12
N ARG A 13 -5.66 -20.20 29.41
CA ARG A 13 -5.94 -18.82 29.87
C ARG A 13 -4.91 -17.83 29.33
N TYR A 14 -3.62 -18.21 29.33
CA TYR A 14 -2.57 -17.35 28.79
C TYR A 14 -2.74 -17.11 27.29
N ALA A 15 -3.04 -18.17 26.54
CA ALA A 15 -3.30 -18.07 25.10
C ALA A 15 -4.52 -17.16 24.81
N ALA A 16 -5.64 -17.36 25.52
CA ALA A 16 -6.83 -16.53 25.37
C ALA A 16 -6.57 -15.05 25.73
N HIS A 17 -5.83 -14.79 26.81
CA HIS A 17 -5.46 -13.43 27.20
C HIS A 17 -4.52 -12.77 26.17
N SER A 18 -3.56 -13.52 25.64
CA SER A 18 -2.66 -13.02 24.57
C SER A 18 -3.42 -12.66 23.31
N GLU A 19 -4.41 -13.48 22.94
CA GLU A 19 -5.26 -13.22 21.77
C GLU A 19 -6.14 -11.97 21.97
N GLU A 20 -6.74 -11.83 23.15
CA GLU A 20 -7.51 -10.63 23.51
C GLU A 20 -6.67 -9.35 23.48
N MET A 21 -5.47 -9.37 24.06
CA MET A 21 -4.55 -8.23 24.03
C MET A 21 -4.14 -7.88 22.60
N PHE A 22 -3.91 -8.88 21.75
CA PHE A 22 -3.56 -8.67 20.35
C PHE A 22 -4.70 -8.02 19.57
N GLU A 23 -5.94 -8.47 19.78
CA GLU A 23 -7.13 -7.84 19.17
C GLU A 23 -7.36 -6.41 19.64
N GLN A 24 -7.19 -6.13 20.94
CA GLN A 24 -7.27 -4.77 21.46
C GLN A 24 -6.21 -3.85 20.85
N GLN A 25 -4.97 -4.32 20.70
CA GLN A 25 -3.89 -3.57 20.07
C GLN A 25 -4.21 -3.24 18.60
N LYS A 26 -4.74 -4.20 17.84
CA LYS A 26 -5.14 -4.00 16.45
C LYS A 26 -6.25 -2.94 16.33
N GLN A 27 -7.30 -3.05 17.15
CA GLN A 27 -8.38 -2.07 17.17
C GLN A 27 -7.88 -0.68 17.54
N PHE A 28 -6.97 -0.58 18.51
CA PHE A 28 -6.34 0.69 18.88
C PHE A 28 -5.58 1.31 17.71
N ILE A 29 -4.75 0.53 16.98
CA ILE A 29 -4.01 1.01 15.81
C ILE A 29 -4.98 1.48 14.72
N GLY A 30 -6.04 0.72 14.44
CA GLY A 30 -7.05 1.08 13.46
C GLY A 30 -7.74 2.40 13.78
N ASN A 31 -8.23 2.55 15.02
CA ASN A 31 -8.92 3.76 15.46
C ASN A 31 -7.98 4.97 15.49
N ALA A 32 -6.77 4.82 16.03
CA ALA A 32 -5.78 5.89 16.09
C ALA A 32 -5.40 6.36 14.66
N SER A 33 -5.23 5.43 13.73
CA SER A 33 -4.91 5.76 12.33
C SER A 33 -6.02 6.56 11.66
N HIS A 34 -7.29 6.24 11.92
CA HIS A 34 -8.42 7.03 11.42
C HIS A 34 -8.47 8.44 12.03
N GLU A 35 -8.25 8.55 13.34
CA GLU A 35 -8.23 9.84 14.02
C GLU A 35 -7.07 10.75 13.61
N ILE A 36 -5.92 10.17 13.25
CA ILE A 36 -4.76 10.91 12.73
C ILE A 36 -4.98 11.36 11.28
N GLN A 37 -5.72 10.61 10.48
CA GLN A 37 -5.93 10.92 9.06
C GLN A 37 -6.66 12.24 8.86
N THR A 38 -7.64 12.54 9.69
CA THR A 38 -8.45 13.78 9.59
C THR A 38 -7.62 15.06 9.82
N PRO A 39 -6.84 15.23 10.92
CA PRO A 39 -6.02 16.41 11.10
C PRO A 39 -4.92 16.55 10.03
N ILE A 40 -4.33 15.45 9.56
CA ILE A 40 -3.37 15.51 8.45
C ILE A 40 -4.04 16.08 7.19
N ALA A 41 -5.22 15.60 6.82
CA ALA A 41 -5.96 16.10 5.66
C ALA A 41 -6.29 17.60 5.78
N VAL A 42 -6.67 18.05 6.97
CA VAL A 42 -6.92 19.48 7.25
C VAL A 42 -5.63 20.29 7.09
N CYS A 43 -4.50 19.81 7.59
CA CYS A 43 -3.20 20.50 7.45
C CYS A 43 -2.78 20.58 5.98
N LEU A 44 -2.89 19.49 5.23
CA LEU A 44 -2.57 19.47 3.78
C LEU A 44 -3.42 20.49 3.01
N ASN A 45 -4.73 20.48 3.21
CA ASN A 45 -5.64 21.44 2.55
C ASN A 45 -5.28 22.90 2.89
N ARG A 46 -4.92 23.19 4.15
CA ARG A 46 -4.49 24.56 4.54
C ARG A 46 -3.18 24.96 3.88
N LEU A 47 -2.24 24.05 3.73
CA LEU A 47 -0.99 24.32 3.03
C LEU A 47 -1.22 24.53 1.53
N GLU A 48 -2.13 23.77 0.91
CA GLU A 48 -2.55 23.99 -0.49
C GLU A 48 -3.11 25.38 -0.68
N MET A 49 -4.03 25.82 0.20
CA MET A 49 -4.57 27.18 0.16
C MET A 49 -3.47 28.25 0.35
N LEU A 50 -2.47 28.00 1.19
CA LEU A 50 -1.34 28.93 1.35
C LEU A 50 -0.47 28.98 0.10
N MET A 51 -0.28 27.88 -0.62
CA MET A 51 0.51 27.85 -1.86
C MET A 51 -0.14 28.65 -3.00
N GLU A 52 -1.45 28.96 -2.92
CA GLU A 52 -2.14 29.82 -3.88
C GLU A 52 -1.91 31.32 -3.62
N ASP A 53 -1.28 31.70 -2.50
CA ASP A 53 -1.03 33.10 -2.14
C ASP A 53 0.21 33.65 -2.88
N GLU A 54 -0.03 34.48 -3.88
CA GLU A 54 0.99 35.12 -4.72
C GLU A 54 1.89 36.11 -3.93
N THR A 55 1.53 36.46 -2.69
CA THR A 55 2.31 37.41 -1.86
C THR A 55 3.45 36.75 -1.10
N LEU A 56 3.55 35.43 -1.10
CA LEU A 56 4.58 34.67 -0.42
C LEU A 56 5.95 34.87 -1.09
N SER A 57 6.98 35.05 -0.26
CA SER A 57 8.36 35.03 -0.73
C SER A 57 8.76 33.59 -1.17
N GLU A 58 9.73 33.50 -2.08
CA GLU A 58 10.27 32.21 -2.54
C GLU A 58 10.72 31.31 -1.37
N HIS A 59 11.32 31.91 -0.33
CA HIS A 59 11.74 31.19 0.87
C HIS A 59 10.54 30.61 1.64
N GLN A 60 9.49 31.40 1.84
CA GLN A 60 8.25 30.95 2.52
C GLN A 60 7.56 29.84 1.72
N MET A 61 7.45 30.01 0.41
CA MET A 61 6.92 28.96 -0.46
C MET A 61 7.74 27.66 -0.35
N GLY A 62 9.06 27.75 -0.34
CA GLY A 62 9.93 26.59 -0.16
C GLY A 62 9.69 25.82 1.15
N GLU A 63 9.48 26.54 2.25
CA GLU A 63 9.18 25.92 3.56
C GLU A 63 7.77 25.30 3.60
N ILE A 64 6.78 25.92 2.96
CA ILE A 64 5.45 25.37 2.82
C ILE A 64 5.48 24.06 2.02
N VAL A 65 6.18 24.04 0.88
CA VAL A 65 6.33 22.83 0.05
C VAL A 65 6.99 21.68 0.82
N LYS A 66 8.07 21.95 1.56
CA LYS A 66 8.73 20.93 2.39
C LYS A 66 7.82 20.38 3.47
N THR A 67 7.04 21.26 4.12
CA THR A 67 6.08 20.87 5.15
C THR A 67 4.96 20.02 4.55
N TYR A 68 4.44 20.40 3.39
CA TYR A 68 3.44 19.63 2.65
C TYR A 68 3.95 18.23 2.32
N GLN A 69 5.15 18.11 1.74
CA GLN A 69 5.77 16.83 1.42
C GLN A 69 5.96 15.93 2.66
N THR A 70 6.34 16.53 3.79
CA THR A 70 6.47 15.80 5.06
C THR A 70 5.12 15.25 5.53
N LEU A 71 4.06 16.05 5.46
CA LEU A 71 2.70 15.61 5.83
C LEU A 71 2.16 14.56 4.86
N GLU A 72 2.43 14.66 3.56
CA GLU A 72 2.10 13.61 2.60
C GLU A 72 2.78 12.28 2.96
N TYR A 73 4.07 12.33 3.34
CA TYR A 73 4.79 11.14 3.77
C TYR A 73 4.16 10.52 5.01
N VAL A 74 3.82 11.33 6.04
CA VAL A 74 3.14 10.85 7.25
C VAL A 74 1.76 10.27 6.91
N SER A 75 1.02 10.90 6.00
CA SER A 75 -0.26 10.38 5.49
C SER A 75 -0.12 8.98 4.86
N LYS A 76 0.92 8.79 4.03
CA LYS A 76 1.23 7.48 3.41
C LYS A 76 1.56 6.42 4.46
N LEU A 77 2.38 6.76 5.45
CA LEU A 77 2.69 5.84 6.56
C LEU A 77 1.43 5.44 7.33
N ASN A 78 0.59 6.42 7.68
CA ASN A 78 -0.66 6.16 8.39
C ASN A 78 -1.62 5.25 7.61
N LYS A 79 -1.76 5.49 6.29
CA LYS A 79 -2.55 4.61 5.40
C LYS A 79 -1.99 3.18 5.36
N SER A 80 -0.68 3.02 5.38
CA SER A 80 -0.02 1.71 5.40
C SER A 80 -0.27 0.97 6.72
N LEU A 81 -0.20 1.67 7.86
CA LEU A 81 -0.53 1.11 9.18
C LEU A 81 -1.99 0.66 9.26
N LEU A 82 -2.90 1.49 8.74
CA LEU A 82 -4.32 1.16 8.68
C LEU A 82 -4.58 -0.08 7.80
N LEU A 83 -3.90 -0.19 6.65
CA LEU A 83 -4.01 -1.35 5.77
C LEU A 83 -3.53 -2.62 6.47
N LEU A 84 -2.37 -2.57 7.15
CA LEU A 84 -1.85 -3.71 7.92
C LEU A 84 -2.85 -4.13 9.01
N SER A 85 -3.37 -3.17 9.78
CA SER A 85 -4.39 -3.45 10.79
C SER A 85 -5.64 -4.11 10.20
N LYS A 86 -6.09 -3.68 9.01
CA LYS A 86 -7.26 -4.28 8.32
C LYS A 86 -6.99 -5.70 7.82
N ILE A 87 -5.79 -5.98 7.33
CA ILE A 87 -5.37 -7.33 6.89
C ILE A 87 -5.37 -8.26 8.10
N ASP A 88 -4.76 -7.85 9.20
CA ASP A 88 -4.67 -8.63 10.43
C ASP A 88 -6.06 -8.88 11.06
N ASN A 89 -6.99 -7.95 10.93
CA ASN A 89 -8.37 -8.06 11.42
C ASN A 89 -9.30 -8.86 10.51
N SER A 90 -8.77 -9.54 9.49
CA SER A 90 -9.57 -10.30 8.52
C SER A 90 -10.70 -9.49 7.87
N GLN A 91 -10.57 -8.14 7.82
CA GLN A 91 -11.58 -7.28 7.18
C GLN A 91 -11.66 -7.47 5.66
N PHE A 92 -10.72 -8.24 5.10
CA PHE A 92 -10.71 -8.70 3.72
C PHE A 92 -11.17 -10.16 3.59
N ALA A 93 -12.15 -10.56 4.39
CA ALA A 93 -12.67 -11.93 4.42
C ALA A 93 -13.38 -12.37 3.14
N ASP A 94 -13.83 -11.42 2.31
CA ASP A 94 -14.44 -11.72 1.00
C ASP A 94 -13.34 -12.17 0.02
N VAL A 95 -13.03 -13.47 0.07
CA VAL A 95 -12.02 -14.13 -0.76
C VAL A 95 -12.72 -14.81 -1.92
N LYS A 96 -12.30 -14.48 -3.14
CA LYS A 96 -12.78 -15.08 -4.38
C LYS A 96 -11.63 -15.39 -5.33
N GLU A 97 -11.89 -16.19 -6.37
CA GLU A 97 -10.89 -16.41 -7.40
C GLU A 97 -10.70 -15.12 -8.23
N ILE A 98 -9.51 -14.58 -8.22
CA ILE A 98 -9.12 -13.37 -8.94
C ILE A 98 -8.17 -13.74 -10.07
N ASN A 99 -8.45 -13.25 -11.26
CA ASN A 99 -7.56 -13.30 -12.41
C ASN A 99 -6.62 -12.09 -12.36
N LEU A 100 -5.34 -12.32 -12.01
CA LEU A 100 -4.36 -11.25 -11.87
C LEU A 100 -3.96 -10.60 -13.20
N ASN A 101 -4.04 -11.33 -14.32
CA ASN A 101 -3.84 -10.76 -15.66
C ASN A 101 -4.86 -9.65 -15.94
N GLU A 102 -6.15 -9.92 -15.66
CA GLU A 102 -7.21 -8.92 -15.85
C GLU A 102 -7.04 -7.70 -14.94
N VAL A 103 -6.61 -7.93 -13.68
CA VAL A 103 -6.32 -6.83 -12.75
C VAL A 103 -5.16 -5.98 -13.29
N LEU A 104 -4.07 -6.61 -13.79
CA LEU A 104 -2.96 -5.89 -14.39
C LEU A 104 -3.41 -5.03 -15.58
N HIS A 105 -4.10 -5.64 -16.55
CA HIS A 105 -4.53 -4.94 -17.77
C HIS A 105 -5.49 -3.78 -17.49
N ARG A 106 -6.29 -3.86 -16.44
CA ARG A 106 -7.21 -2.78 -16.04
C ARG A 106 -6.48 -1.48 -15.67
N TYR A 107 -5.30 -1.59 -15.08
CA TYR A 107 -4.59 -0.42 -14.51
C TYR A 107 -3.31 -0.05 -15.28
N VAL A 108 -2.78 -0.93 -16.10
CA VAL A 108 -1.48 -0.69 -16.76
C VAL A 108 -1.50 0.55 -17.66
N ASN A 109 -2.59 0.77 -18.40
CA ASN A 109 -2.73 1.93 -19.29
C ASN A 109 -2.75 3.25 -18.50
N ASP A 110 -3.44 3.29 -17.37
CA ASP A 110 -3.50 4.48 -16.50
C ASP A 110 -2.09 4.89 -16.05
N TYR A 111 -1.25 3.90 -15.69
CA TYR A 111 0.13 4.18 -15.31
C TYR A 111 1.02 4.58 -16.50
N GLN A 112 0.82 4.00 -17.68
CA GLN A 112 1.53 4.42 -18.89
C GLN A 112 1.21 5.89 -19.22
N ASP A 113 -0.06 6.28 -19.16
CA ASP A 113 -0.48 7.66 -19.43
C ASP A 113 0.10 8.65 -18.41
N VAL A 114 0.07 8.31 -17.10
CA VAL A 114 0.64 9.16 -16.04
C VAL A 114 2.15 9.36 -16.18
N TYR A 115 2.89 8.35 -16.67
CA TYR A 115 4.35 8.37 -16.80
C TYR A 115 4.84 8.50 -18.26
N ASP A 116 3.95 8.87 -19.20
CA ASP A 116 4.26 9.03 -20.63
C ASP A 116 5.46 9.97 -20.88
N TYR A 117 5.54 11.06 -20.10
CA TYR A 117 6.64 12.03 -20.18
C TYR A 117 8.04 11.43 -19.95
N ARG A 118 8.14 10.24 -19.35
CA ARG A 118 9.41 9.54 -19.11
C ARG A 118 9.83 8.62 -20.25
N ASN A 119 8.98 8.43 -21.26
CA ASN A 119 9.22 7.55 -22.43
C ASN A 119 9.67 6.12 -22.03
N ILE A 120 9.02 5.53 -21.01
CA ILE A 120 9.32 4.17 -20.54
C ILE A 120 8.62 3.15 -21.43
N SER A 121 9.37 2.19 -21.97
CA SER A 121 8.83 1.09 -22.75
C SER A 121 8.31 -0.02 -21.85
N LEU A 122 7.06 -0.46 -22.05
CA LEU A 122 6.44 -1.53 -21.28
C LEU A 122 6.22 -2.76 -22.14
N TYR A 123 6.65 -3.93 -21.66
CA TYR A 123 6.43 -5.23 -22.27
C TYR A 123 5.74 -6.15 -21.28
N ILE A 124 4.66 -6.81 -21.71
CA ILE A 124 3.93 -7.80 -20.93
C ILE A 124 4.00 -9.12 -21.69
N GLU A 125 4.55 -10.14 -21.04
CA GLU A 125 4.67 -11.49 -21.56
C GLU A 125 3.79 -12.42 -20.70
N GLU A 126 2.75 -12.97 -21.29
CA GLU A 126 1.79 -13.85 -20.62
C GLU A 126 1.92 -15.26 -21.17
N GLU A 127 2.49 -16.15 -20.37
CA GLU A 127 2.57 -17.59 -20.72
C GLU A 127 1.29 -18.32 -20.35
N ASP A 128 0.60 -17.87 -19.29
CA ASP A 128 -0.62 -18.48 -18.75
C ASP A 128 -1.46 -17.45 -17.95
N THR A 129 -2.62 -17.88 -17.49
CA THR A 129 -3.49 -17.10 -16.61
C THR A 129 -3.19 -17.40 -15.16
N PHE A 130 -2.82 -16.38 -14.38
CA PHE A 130 -2.62 -16.52 -12.94
C PHE A 130 -3.89 -16.20 -12.17
N ARG A 131 -4.51 -17.26 -11.64
CA ARG A 131 -5.70 -17.18 -10.80
C ARG A 131 -5.35 -17.49 -9.35
N TRP A 132 -5.81 -16.65 -8.44
CA TRP A 132 -5.53 -16.80 -7.01
C TRP A 132 -6.75 -16.50 -6.15
N MET A 133 -6.93 -17.30 -5.09
CA MET A 133 -7.98 -17.07 -4.10
C MET A 133 -7.53 -15.93 -3.17
N MET A 134 -8.09 -14.73 -3.36
CA MET A 134 -7.77 -13.56 -2.54
C MET A 134 -8.89 -12.52 -2.57
N ASN A 135 -8.79 -11.53 -1.70
CA ASN A 135 -9.69 -10.38 -1.74
C ASN A 135 -9.35 -9.47 -2.93
N GLU A 136 -10.36 -9.02 -3.68
CA GLU A 136 -10.15 -8.19 -4.88
C GLU A 136 -9.45 -6.87 -4.58
N THR A 137 -9.81 -6.21 -3.46
CA THR A 137 -9.16 -4.95 -3.06
C THR A 137 -7.67 -5.14 -2.81
N LEU A 138 -7.29 -6.24 -2.16
CA LEU A 138 -5.87 -6.58 -1.94
C LEU A 138 -5.16 -6.92 -3.24
N ALA A 139 -5.81 -7.62 -4.18
CA ALA A 139 -5.26 -7.89 -5.50
C ALA A 139 -4.95 -6.59 -6.26
N VAL A 140 -5.91 -5.67 -6.29
CA VAL A 140 -5.75 -4.35 -6.93
C VAL A 140 -4.63 -3.56 -6.25
N MET A 141 -4.60 -3.49 -4.91
CA MET A 141 -3.55 -2.78 -4.17
C MET A 141 -2.16 -3.37 -4.46
N LEU A 142 -2.04 -4.69 -4.50
CA LEU A 142 -0.78 -5.37 -4.80
C LEU A 142 -0.29 -5.01 -6.21
N MET A 143 -1.14 -5.19 -7.23
CA MET A 143 -0.77 -4.99 -8.62
C MET A 143 -0.47 -3.52 -8.91
N THR A 144 -1.27 -2.58 -8.39
CA THR A 144 -1.03 -1.14 -8.56
C THR A 144 0.23 -0.66 -7.84
N ASN A 145 0.56 -1.21 -6.66
CA ASN A 145 1.83 -0.90 -5.98
C ASN A 145 3.04 -1.41 -6.77
N LEU A 146 2.97 -2.63 -7.33
CA LEU A 146 4.06 -3.18 -8.14
C LEU A 146 4.24 -2.39 -9.44
N LEU A 147 3.15 -2.04 -10.13
CA LEU A 147 3.17 -1.16 -11.30
C LEU A 147 3.80 0.18 -10.96
N LYS A 148 3.31 0.86 -9.92
CA LYS A 148 3.85 2.14 -9.47
C LYS A 148 5.35 2.05 -9.20
N ASN A 149 5.80 1.04 -8.48
CA ASN A 149 7.22 0.85 -8.18
C ASN A 149 8.05 0.67 -9.46
N ALA A 150 7.55 -0.12 -10.43
CA ALA A 150 8.23 -0.34 -11.70
C ALA A 150 8.40 0.96 -12.51
N PHE A 151 7.43 1.88 -12.46
CA PHE A 151 7.52 3.19 -13.11
C PHE A 151 8.36 4.20 -12.30
N VAL A 152 8.11 4.33 -10.99
CA VAL A 152 8.77 5.35 -10.14
C VAL A 152 10.28 5.10 -10.03
N HIS A 153 10.67 3.84 -9.83
CA HIS A 153 12.07 3.45 -9.66
C HIS A 153 12.78 3.07 -10.97
N ASN A 154 12.19 3.45 -12.10
CA ASN A 154 12.84 3.29 -13.41
C ASN A 154 13.67 4.51 -13.76
N VAL A 155 14.51 4.38 -14.78
CA VAL A 155 15.19 5.50 -15.45
C VAL A 155 14.35 6.01 -16.61
N ASP A 156 14.55 7.27 -17.04
CA ASP A 156 13.91 7.82 -18.23
C ASP A 156 14.38 7.06 -19.48
N GLN A 157 13.45 6.81 -20.41
CA GLN A 157 13.65 5.95 -21.57
C GLN A 157 14.01 4.50 -21.21
N GLY A 158 13.73 4.08 -19.98
CA GLY A 158 13.96 2.74 -19.49
C GLY A 158 12.90 1.74 -19.98
N THR A 159 12.98 0.53 -19.44
CA THR A 159 12.09 -0.57 -19.81
C THR A 159 11.46 -1.19 -18.57
N ILE A 160 10.18 -1.52 -18.66
CA ILE A 160 9.48 -2.39 -17.70
C ILE A 160 9.13 -3.68 -18.43
N ARG A 161 9.46 -4.82 -17.83
CA ARG A 161 9.04 -6.14 -18.28
C ARG A 161 8.19 -6.80 -17.21
N ILE A 162 7.01 -7.26 -17.59
CA ILE A 162 6.09 -8.00 -16.71
C ILE A 162 5.90 -9.37 -17.32
N GLU A 163 6.26 -10.41 -16.59
CA GLU A 163 6.11 -11.81 -16.99
C GLU A 163 5.06 -12.47 -16.10
N ILE A 164 4.07 -13.13 -16.68
CA ILE A 164 2.99 -13.81 -15.99
C ILE A 164 2.96 -15.27 -16.42
N SER A 165 3.02 -16.17 -15.44
CA SER A 165 2.78 -17.61 -15.60
C SER A 165 1.65 -18.06 -14.68
N SER A 166 1.30 -19.34 -14.67
CA SER A 166 0.21 -19.88 -13.84
C SER A 166 0.36 -19.67 -12.32
N SER A 167 1.56 -19.31 -11.84
CA SER A 167 1.86 -19.22 -10.40
C SER A 167 2.77 -18.07 -10.00
N VAL A 168 3.27 -17.29 -10.98
CA VAL A 168 4.23 -16.21 -10.72
C VAL A 168 3.90 -15.00 -11.59
N VAL A 169 3.93 -13.82 -10.96
CA VAL A 169 4.01 -12.54 -11.68
C VAL A 169 5.34 -11.90 -11.32
N ARG A 170 6.15 -11.60 -12.33
CA ARG A 170 7.45 -10.95 -12.18
C ARG A 170 7.45 -9.57 -12.79
N PHE A 171 7.88 -8.58 -12.00
CA PHE A 171 8.10 -7.22 -12.48
C PHE A 171 9.60 -6.95 -12.52
N GLY A 172 10.10 -6.56 -13.68
CA GLY A 172 11.47 -6.11 -13.88
C GLY A 172 11.47 -4.70 -14.44
N ASN A 173 12.38 -3.86 -13.99
CA ASN A 173 12.58 -2.52 -14.53
C ASN A 173 14.08 -2.21 -14.63
N THR A 174 14.45 -1.37 -15.61
CA THR A 174 15.79 -0.78 -15.68
C THR A 174 15.90 0.27 -14.58
N GLY A 175 16.51 -0.12 -13.45
CA GLY A 175 16.83 0.80 -12.37
C GLY A 175 18.30 1.20 -12.40
N THR A 176 18.66 2.22 -11.63
CA THR A 176 20.06 2.41 -11.23
C THR A 176 20.41 1.37 -10.17
N GLU A 177 21.54 0.66 -10.35
CA GLU A 177 22.10 -0.16 -9.24
C GLU A 177 22.30 0.75 -8.03
N VAL A 178 21.78 0.33 -6.88
CA VAL A 178 21.95 1.00 -5.58
C VAL A 178 23.19 0.45 -4.91
#